data_d6ae0393ce71d897831fc5ee64d5e0f8
#
_entry.id   d6ae0393ce71d897831fc5ee64d5e0f8
#
_cell.length_a   1.000
_cell.length_b   1.000
_cell.length_c   1.000
_cell.angle_alpha   90.00
_cell.angle_beta   90.00
_cell.angle_gamma   90.00
#
_symmetry.space_group_name_H-M   'P 1'
#
loop_
_entity.id
_entity.type
_entity.pdbx_description
1 polymer ?
#
loop_
_entity_poly.entity_id
_entity_poly.type
_entity_poly.pdbx_seq_one_letter_code
_entity_poly.pdbx_strand_id
1 'polypeptide(L)'
;MDMYGDGIVAALEERVAGLLGMEAAAFFPTGTMAQQVALRCWAGRTGNPTVALHALSHPEVHERNALGTVGGLRPVRVTDEPRLPTADEVRDFEEPFGALMLELPLRDVGYVLPSWEELSEVVAAARERDAVVHFDGARLWECTPHFSRPLDEIAGLADSVYVSFYKSLGGFSGAALAGPKTLVDEAKTWRHRYGGMVVQQFPAVLSALAGLEEELPRLPEYVAHARVVAAALREGFAAAGVPWLRVHPEEPHTHEFQLWLPYDPEVVTEAATRQAEETGTFLFANAWTRGGPGLAVTEVSVRAHGLQWTAEDVKAAVQEFVTRLPGAAG
;
A
#
# COMPACT_ATOMS: atom_id res chain seq x y z
N MET A 1 3.51 19.00 24.39
CA MET A 1 4.93 18.65 24.21
C MET A 1 4.98 17.15 24.31
N ASP A 2 5.78 16.49 23.50
CA ASP A 2 5.88 15.03 23.49
C ASP A 2 7.18 14.63 24.19
N MET A 3 7.07 13.72 25.14
CA MET A 3 8.20 13.07 25.81
C MET A 3 7.95 11.56 25.82
N TYR A 4 8.64 10.84 24.93
CA TYR A 4 8.51 9.39 24.83
C TYR A 4 7.11 8.86 24.49
N GLY A 5 6.33 9.61 23.72
CA GLY A 5 5.04 9.16 23.18
C GLY A 5 3.80 9.58 23.98
N ASP A 6 3.91 10.63 24.78
CA ASP A 6 2.78 11.29 25.44
C ASP A 6 2.19 12.45 24.60
N GLY A 7 1.27 13.17 25.17
CA GLY A 7 0.72 14.40 24.59
C GLY A 7 0.17 14.21 23.19
N ILE A 8 0.78 14.86 22.18
CA ILE A 8 0.29 14.84 20.81
C ILE A 8 0.38 13.45 20.16
N VAL A 9 1.31 12.60 20.59
CA VAL A 9 1.41 11.22 20.12
C VAL A 9 0.20 10.43 20.58
N ALA A 10 -0.20 10.56 21.84
CA ALA A 10 -1.40 9.92 22.35
C ALA A 10 -2.67 10.41 21.63
N ALA A 11 -2.75 11.69 21.30
CA ALA A 11 -3.85 12.24 20.51
C ALA A 11 -3.94 11.63 19.09
N LEU A 12 -2.79 11.41 18.42
CA LEU A 12 -2.75 10.70 17.14
C LEU A 12 -3.16 9.24 17.30
N GLU A 13 -2.66 8.55 18.33
CA GLU A 13 -3.03 7.15 18.63
C GLU A 13 -4.54 7.00 18.83
N GLU A 14 -5.16 7.90 19.61
CA GLU A 14 -6.62 7.93 19.83
C GLU A 14 -7.38 8.22 18.53
N ARG A 15 -6.92 9.19 17.73
CA ARG A 15 -7.53 9.53 16.44
C ARG A 15 -7.52 8.35 15.48
N VAL A 16 -6.39 7.62 15.38
CA VAL A 16 -6.26 6.44 14.51
C VAL A 16 -7.15 5.30 15.00
N ALA A 17 -7.17 5.03 16.29
CA ALA A 17 -8.06 4.02 16.88
C ALA A 17 -9.53 4.31 16.54
N GLY A 18 -9.97 5.57 16.69
CA GLY A 18 -11.32 5.98 16.32
C GLY A 18 -11.65 5.85 14.84
N LEU A 19 -10.72 6.23 13.95
CA LEU A 19 -10.91 6.10 12.49
C LEU A 19 -11.02 4.65 12.01
N LEU A 20 -10.30 3.74 12.66
CA LEU A 20 -10.28 2.32 12.32
C LEU A 20 -11.29 1.48 13.14
N GLY A 21 -12.06 2.10 14.05
CA GLY A 21 -13.00 1.38 14.92
C GLY A 21 -12.33 0.38 15.86
N MET A 22 -11.04 0.57 16.20
CA MET A 22 -10.25 -0.32 17.04
C MET A 22 -10.18 0.18 18.49
N GLU A 23 -9.97 -0.72 19.46
CA GLU A 23 -9.90 -0.37 20.88
C GLU A 23 -8.74 0.59 21.22
N ALA A 24 -7.61 0.43 20.53
CA ALA A 24 -6.41 1.24 20.76
C ALA A 24 -5.51 1.26 19.52
N ALA A 25 -4.58 2.24 19.50
CA ALA A 25 -3.49 2.25 18.55
C ALA A 25 -2.17 2.66 19.22
N ALA A 26 -1.05 2.32 18.59
CA ALA A 26 0.28 2.77 18.97
C ALA A 26 1.02 3.34 17.77
N PHE A 27 1.65 4.50 17.94
CA PHE A 27 2.53 5.11 16.95
C PHE A 27 3.89 4.41 16.90
N PHE A 28 4.43 4.21 15.70
CA PHE A 28 5.74 3.63 15.43
C PHE A 28 6.54 4.54 14.50
N PRO A 29 7.88 4.65 14.68
CA PRO A 29 8.72 5.42 13.77
C PRO A 29 8.71 4.92 12.33
N THR A 30 8.56 3.60 12.13
CA THR A 30 8.55 2.95 10.82
C THR A 30 7.48 1.86 10.71
N GLY A 31 6.98 1.63 9.49
CA GLY A 31 6.06 0.55 9.19
C GLY A 31 6.66 -0.83 9.42
N THR A 32 7.92 -1.03 8.99
CA THR A 32 8.64 -2.31 9.23
C THR A 32 8.67 -2.68 10.71
N MET A 33 8.93 -1.72 11.61
CA MET A 33 8.88 -1.99 13.05
C MET A 33 7.46 -2.35 13.50
N ALA A 34 6.45 -1.62 13.05
CA ALA A 34 5.05 -1.89 13.41
C ALA A 34 4.62 -3.31 13.01
N GLN A 35 4.96 -3.73 11.79
CA GLN A 35 4.68 -5.07 11.26
C GLN A 35 5.41 -6.15 12.07
N GLN A 36 6.73 -6.00 12.30
CA GLN A 36 7.52 -6.93 13.09
C GLN A 36 6.93 -7.11 14.49
N VAL A 37 6.54 -6.02 15.13
CA VAL A 37 5.96 -6.03 16.47
C VAL A 37 4.59 -6.69 16.48
N ALA A 38 3.70 -6.33 15.54
CA ALA A 38 2.36 -6.90 15.44
C ALA A 38 2.40 -8.43 15.31
N LEU A 39 3.13 -8.91 14.32
CA LEU A 39 3.22 -10.35 14.02
C LEU A 39 3.95 -11.13 15.13
N ARG A 40 4.96 -10.52 15.77
CA ARG A 40 5.62 -11.10 16.93
C ARG A 40 4.68 -11.24 18.12
N CYS A 41 3.86 -10.24 18.43
CA CYS A 41 2.87 -10.32 19.50
C CYS A 41 1.85 -11.43 19.19
N TRP A 42 1.39 -11.53 17.96
CA TRP A 42 0.46 -12.59 17.55
C TRP A 42 1.08 -13.98 17.64
N ALA A 43 2.33 -14.15 17.19
CA ALA A 43 3.06 -15.41 17.34
C ALA A 43 3.19 -15.85 18.82
N GLY A 44 3.44 -14.91 19.72
CA GLY A 44 3.46 -15.19 21.17
C GLY A 44 2.11 -15.62 21.72
N ARG A 45 1.02 -15.04 21.21
CA ARG A 45 -0.35 -15.31 21.67
C ARG A 45 -0.93 -16.61 21.10
N THR A 46 -0.67 -16.88 19.82
CA THR A 46 -1.12 -18.12 19.16
C THR A 46 -0.21 -19.32 19.46
N GLY A 47 0.99 -19.08 19.98
CA GLY A 47 2.02 -20.10 20.15
C GLY A 47 2.61 -20.63 18.85
N ASN A 48 2.31 -19.97 17.70
CA ASN A 48 2.78 -20.39 16.38
C ASN A 48 3.48 -19.22 15.67
N PRO A 49 4.81 -19.29 15.42
CA PRO A 49 5.58 -18.24 14.76
C PRO A 49 5.41 -18.21 13.24
N THR A 50 4.61 -19.11 12.66
CA THR A 50 4.38 -19.16 11.21
C THR A 50 3.38 -18.09 10.80
N VAL A 51 3.77 -17.27 9.83
CA VAL A 51 2.95 -16.21 9.24
C VAL A 51 2.67 -16.54 7.79
N ALA A 52 1.41 -16.78 7.48
CA ALA A 52 0.94 -16.97 6.11
C ALA A 52 0.79 -15.60 5.44
N LEU A 53 1.30 -15.44 4.22
CA LEU A 53 1.29 -14.18 3.48
C LEU A 53 1.42 -14.42 1.97
N HIS A 54 1.31 -13.35 1.18
CA HIS A 54 1.53 -13.39 -0.25
C HIS A 54 3.04 -13.32 -0.58
N ALA A 55 3.48 -14.04 -1.64
CA ALA A 55 4.88 -14.05 -2.08
C ALA A 55 5.44 -12.66 -2.42
N LEU A 56 4.58 -11.75 -2.89
CA LEU A 56 4.93 -10.36 -3.24
C LEU A 56 4.46 -9.34 -2.19
N SER A 57 4.19 -9.77 -0.96
CA SER A 57 3.89 -8.83 0.13
C SER A 57 5.14 -8.05 0.55
N HIS A 58 4.94 -6.85 1.06
CA HIS A 58 6.02 -5.92 1.42
C HIS A 58 7.11 -6.54 2.33
N PRO A 59 6.79 -7.33 3.38
CA PRO A 59 7.83 -7.96 4.20
C PRO A 59 8.72 -8.94 3.44
N GLU A 60 8.18 -9.65 2.44
CA GLU A 60 8.93 -10.61 1.63
C GLU A 60 9.86 -9.91 0.62
N VAL A 61 9.38 -8.84 -0.01
CA VAL A 61 10.10 -8.19 -1.12
C VAL A 61 11.02 -7.06 -0.65
N HIS A 62 10.57 -6.26 0.33
CA HIS A 62 11.22 -4.98 0.64
C HIS A 62 11.88 -4.91 2.02
N GLU A 63 11.63 -5.85 2.94
CA GLU A 63 12.14 -5.78 4.31
C GLU A 63 13.38 -6.65 4.58
N ARG A 64 14.02 -7.19 3.55
CA ARG A 64 15.28 -7.94 3.66
C ARG A 64 15.24 -9.07 4.69
N ASN A 65 14.16 -9.88 4.64
CA ASN A 65 13.92 -10.98 5.57
C ASN A 65 13.85 -10.55 7.05
N ALA A 66 13.29 -9.39 7.33
CA ALA A 66 13.18 -8.89 8.70
C ALA A 66 12.28 -9.80 9.56
N LEU A 67 11.21 -10.37 9.01
CA LEU A 67 10.36 -11.33 9.74
C LEU A 67 11.17 -12.48 10.34
N GLY A 68 12.03 -13.12 9.54
CA GLY A 68 12.88 -14.20 10.02
C GLY A 68 14.02 -13.74 10.90
N THR A 69 14.75 -12.71 10.46
CA THR A 69 16.03 -12.32 11.09
C THR A 69 15.84 -11.55 12.40
N VAL A 70 14.84 -10.66 12.45
CA VAL A 70 14.58 -9.79 13.60
C VAL A 70 13.40 -10.31 14.41
N GLY A 71 12.31 -10.67 13.76
CA GLY A 71 11.07 -11.15 14.38
C GLY A 71 11.18 -12.57 14.94
N GLY A 72 12.07 -13.40 14.40
CA GLY A 72 12.11 -14.84 14.69
C GLY A 72 10.85 -15.55 14.17
N LEU A 73 10.22 -15.00 13.14
CA LEU A 73 9.00 -15.49 12.52
C LEU A 73 9.35 -16.33 11.28
N ARG A 74 8.45 -17.18 10.89
CA ARG A 74 8.59 -18.02 9.71
C ARG A 74 7.51 -17.69 8.68
N PRO A 75 7.83 -16.86 7.66
CA PRO A 75 6.88 -16.60 6.58
C PRO A 75 6.65 -17.86 5.74
N VAL A 76 5.37 -18.11 5.37
CA VAL A 76 4.95 -19.12 4.42
C VAL A 76 4.04 -18.48 3.37
N ARG A 77 4.23 -18.87 2.12
CA ARG A 77 3.54 -18.26 0.99
C ARG A 77 2.30 -19.06 0.65
N VAL A 78 1.12 -18.45 0.82
CA VAL A 78 -0.15 -19.10 0.52
C VAL A 78 -0.38 -19.16 -0.99
N THR A 79 0.01 -18.08 -1.69
CA THR A 79 -0.09 -17.97 -3.15
C THR A 79 1.00 -17.07 -3.69
N ASP A 80 1.37 -17.26 -4.96
CA ASP A 80 2.22 -16.40 -5.77
C ASP A 80 1.47 -15.84 -7.01
N GLU A 81 0.17 -16.12 -7.09
CA GLU A 81 -0.70 -15.58 -8.14
C GLU A 81 -0.81 -14.04 -8.02
N PRO A 82 -1.00 -13.31 -9.14
CA PRO A 82 -1.01 -11.84 -9.12
C PRO A 82 -2.33 -11.27 -8.55
N ARG A 83 -2.74 -11.74 -7.40
CA ARG A 83 -3.93 -11.35 -6.61
C ARG A 83 -3.75 -11.77 -5.15
N LEU A 84 -4.63 -11.32 -4.27
CA LEU A 84 -4.68 -11.85 -2.91
C LEU A 84 -5.06 -13.35 -2.92
N PRO A 85 -4.72 -14.09 -1.85
CA PRO A 85 -5.12 -15.49 -1.76
C PRO A 85 -6.65 -15.62 -1.77
N THR A 86 -7.14 -16.73 -2.29
CA THR A 86 -8.55 -17.12 -2.18
C THR A 86 -8.82 -17.83 -0.85
N ALA A 87 -10.09 -17.92 -0.46
CA ALA A 87 -10.49 -18.65 0.74
C ALA A 87 -10.10 -20.14 0.68
N ASP A 88 -10.19 -20.75 -0.51
CA ASP A 88 -9.82 -22.15 -0.70
C ASP A 88 -8.30 -22.35 -0.58
N GLU A 89 -7.47 -21.47 -1.16
CA GLU A 89 -6.02 -21.51 -0.96
C GLU A 89 -5.63 -21.40 0.52
N VAL A 90 -6.37 -20.59 1.29
CA VAL A 90 -6.16 -20.47 2.75
C VAL A 90 -6.62 -21.74 3.49
N ARG A 91 -7.78 -22.31 3.15
CA ARG A 91 -8.30 -23.52 3.79
C ARG A 91 -7.44 -24.75 3.51
N ASP A 92 -7.02 -24.91 2.25
CA ASP A 92 -6.29 -26.09 1.76
C ASP A 92 -4.78 -25.99 2.01
N PHE A 93 -4.29 -24.88 2.54
CA PHE A 93 -2.87 -24.72 2.85
C PHE A 93 -2.44 -25.76 3.89
N GLU A 94 -1.52 -26.67 3.53
CA GLU A 94 -1.21 -27.86 4.34
C GLU A 94 -0.60 -27.51 5.71
N GLU A 95 0.18 -26.43 5.77
CA GLU A 95 0.93 -26.08 6.96
C GLU A 95 0.11 -25.21 7.92
N PRO A 96 0.09 -25.53 9.25
CA PRO A 96 -0.53 -24.66 10.25
C PRO A 96 0.24 -23.33 10.39
N PHE A 97 -0.50 -22.22 10.44
CA PHE A 97 0.03 -20.89 10.69
C PHE A 97 -0.71 -20.19 11.83
N GLY A 98 -0.03 -19.31 12.55
CA GLY A 98 -0.61 -18.56 13.67
C GLY A 98 -1.26 -17.25 13.24
N ALA A 99 -0.82 -16.68 12.12
CA ALA A 99 -1.36 -15.44 11.57
C ALA A 99 -1.42 -15.50 10.05
N LEU A 100 -2.50 -14.97 9.48
CA LEU A 100 -2.60 -14.59 8.05
C LEU A 100 -2.39 -13.08 7.94
N MET A 101 -1.38 -12.65 7.16
CA MET A 101 -1.17 -11.26 6.84
C MET A 101 -1.66 -10.96 5.42
N LEU A 102 -2.55 -9.98 5.29
CA LEU A 102 -3.06 -9.50 4.00
C LEU A 102 -2.65 -8.04 3.78
N GLU A 103 -1.96 -7.78 2.68
CA GLU A 103 -1.59 -6.42 2.27
C GLU A 103 -2.71 -5.79 1.45
N LEU A 104 -3.23 -4.65 1.91
CA LEU A 104 -4.36 -3.94 1.31
C LEU A 104 -3.99 -2.48 1.00
N PRO A 105 -3.88 -2.12 -0.31
CA PRO A 105 -3.84 -2.98 -1.49
C PRO A 105 -2.51 -3.72 -1.62
N LEU A 106 -2.49 -4.84 -2.36
CA LEU A 106 -1.25 -5.56 -2.69
C LEU A 106 -0.47 -4.77 -3.75
N ARG A 107 0.55 -4.03 -3.29
CA ARG A 107 1.26 -3.02 -4.08
C ARG A 107 2.02 -3.62 -5.26
N ASP A 108 2.87 -4.60 -5.00
CA ASP A 108 3.81 -5.10 -6.03
C ASP A 108 3.12 -5.84 -7.17
N VAL A 109 1.84 -6.20 -6.97
CA VAL A 109 0.97 -6.75 -8.01
C VAL A 109 0.16 -5.67 -8.74
N GLY A 110 0.35 -4.40 -8.43
CA GLY A 110 -0.35 -3.28 -9.08
C GLY A 110 -1.44 -2.62 -8.24
N TYR A 111 -1.29 -2.62 -6.93
CA TYR A 111 -2.27 -2.04 -5.99
C TYR A 111 -3.64 -2.71 -6.07
N VAL A 112 -3.63 -4.02 -6.27
CA VAL A 112 -4.89 -4.78 -6.41
C VAL A 112 -5.57 -5.00 -5.06
N LEU A 113 -6.87 -4.98 -5.09
CA LEU A 113 -7.76 -5.33 -3.98
C LEU A 113 -8.71 -6.45 -4.44
N PRO A 114 -9.11 -7.37 -3.57
CA PRO A 114 -10.20 -8.30 -3.85
C PRO A 114 -11.55 -7.57 -3.80
N SER A 115 -12.62 -8.20 -4.17
CA SER A 115 -13.96 -7.74 -3.80
C SER A 115 -14.18 -7.84 -2.28
N TRP A 116 -15.21 -7.17 -1.77
CA TRP A 116 -15.57 -7.25 -0.35
C TRP A 116 -15.92 -8.66 0.08
N GLU A 117 -16.63 -9.39 -0.77
CA GLU A 117 -17.04 -10.76 -0.57
C GLU A 117 -15.81 -11.68 -0.50
N GLU A 118 -14.90 -11.60 -1.45
CA GLU A 118 -13.66 -12.37 -1.46
C GLU A 118 -12.80 -12.09 -0.22
N LEU A 119 -12.64 -10.82 0.16
CA LEU A 119 -11.89 -10.46 1.37
C LEU A 119 -12.52 -11.08 2.63
N SER A 120 -13.85 -10.99 2.73
CA SER A 120 -14.59 -11.55 3.86
C SER A 120 -14.47 -13.07 3.94
N GLU A 121 -14.51 -13.77 2.81
CA GLU A 121 -14.34 -15.22 2.73
C GLU A 121 -12.91 -15.66 3.10
N VAL A 122 -11.90 -14.93 2.67
CA VAL A 122 -10.48 -15.17 3.04
C VAL A 122 -10.28 -15.02 4.55
N VAL A 123 -10.85 -13.98 5.14
CA VAL A 123 -10.80 -13.76 6.59
C VAL A 123 -11.53 -14.89 7.34
N ALA A 124 -12.69 -15.30 6.87
CA ALA A 124 -13.42 -16.42 7.47
C ALA A 124 -12.61 -17.73 7.40
N ALA A 125 -11.98 -18.00 6.24
CA ALA A 125 -11.14 -19.19 6.05
C ALA A 125 -9.93 -19.21 7.01
N ALA A 126 -9.31 -18.06 7.28
CA ALA A 126 -8.23 -17.97 8.28
C ALA A 126 -8.75 -18.29 9.70
N ARG A 127 -9.91 -17.78 10.07
CA ARG A 127 -10.54 -18.03 11.37
C ARG A 127 -10.98 -19.49 11.55
N GLU A 128 -11.43 -20.16 10.49
CA GLU A 128 -11.71 -21.61 10.49
C GLU A 128 -10.46 -22.43 10.83
N ARG A 129 -9.27 -21.87 10.65
CA ARG A 129 -7.97 -22.46 10.96
C ARG A 129 -7.39 -22.01 12.30
N ASP A 130 -8.17 -21.34 13.14
CA ASP A 130 -7.73 -20.76 14.43
C ASP A 130 -6.58 -19.74 14.26
N ALA A 131 -6.42 -19.16 13.08
CA ALA A 131 -5.40 -18.13 12.79
C ALA A 131 -5.98 -16.73 12.97
N VAL A 132 -5.14 -15.82 13.46
CA VAL A 132 -5.47 -14.39 13.51
C VAL A 132 -5.23 -13.74 12.16
N VAL A 133 -5.96 -12.67 11.87
CA VAL A 133 -5.81 -11.89 10.64
C VAL A 133 -5.19 -10.53 10.97
N HIS A 134 -4.07 -10.23 10.31
CA HIS A 134 -3.39 -8.95 10.38
C HIS A 134 -3.41 -8.26 9.02
N PHE A 135 -3.91 -7.01 8.96
CA PHE A 135 -3.83 -6.24 7.72
C PHE A 135 -2.57 -5.39 7.68
N ASP A 136 -1.73 -5.62 6.68
CA ASP A 136 -0.82 -4.60 6.21
C ASP A 136 -1.63 -3.56 5.44
N GLY A 137 -2.09 -2.59 6.19
CA GLY A 137 -2.89 -1.47 5.70
C GLY A 137 -2.05 -0.24 5.41
N ALA A 138 -0.80 -0.41 4.93
CA ALA A 138 0.08 0.72 4.63
C ALA A 138 -0.58 1.81 3.77
N ARG A 139 -1.58 1.43 2.98
CA ARG A 139 -2.42 2.29 2.13
C ARG A 139 -3.93 2.05 2.31
N LEU A 140 -4.35 1.52 3.45
CA LEU A 140 -5.76 1.21 3.72
C LEU A 140 -6.67 2.44 3.60
N TRP A 141 -6.13 3.62 3.88
CA TRP A 141 -6.84 4.91 3.80
C TRP A 141 -7.56 5.14 2.47
N GLU A 142 -6.99 4.62 1.37
CA GLU A 142 -7.49 4.82 0.00
C GLU A 142 -8.40 3.69 -0.51
N CYS A 143 -8.65 2.65 0.32
CA CYS A 143 -9.41 1.47 -0.10
C CYS A 143 -10.93 1.63 -0.01
N THR A 144 -11.42 2.65 0.71
CA THR A 144 -12.86 2.88 0.94
C THR A 144 -13.70 3.00 -0.32
N PRO A 145 -13.22 3.65 -1.42
CA PRO A 145 -14.03 3.74 -2.65
C PRO A 145 -14.17 2.40 -3.39
N HIS A 146 -13.15 1.54 -3.31
CA HIS A 146 -13.18 0.23 -3.94
C HIS A 146 -14.19 -0.70 -3.23
N PHE A 147 -14.08 -0.80 -1.91
CA PHE A 147 -14.98 -1.65 -1.13
C PHE A 147 -16.38 -1.04 -0.95
N SER A 148 -16.55 0.26 -1.20
CA SER A 148 -17.78 1.00 -0.86
C SER A 148 -18.15 0.82 0.61
N ARG A 149 -17.15 0.84 1.50
CA ARG A 149 -17.26 0.64 2.94
C ARG A 149 -16.42 1.69 3.68
N PRO A 150 -16.84 2.11 4.88
CA PRO A 150 -16.02 2.98 5.73
C PRO A 150 -14.81 2.23 6.29
N LEU A 151 -13.82 2.97 6.76
CA LEU A 151 -12.55 2.42 7.25
C LEU A 151 -12.71 1.46 8.43
N ASP A 152 -13.60 1.75 9.35
CA ASP A 152 -13.88 0.93 10.53
C ASP A 152 -14.51 -0.42 10.18
N GLU A 153 -15.36 -0.48 9.15
CA GLU A 153 -15.87 -1.76 8.65
C GLU A 153 -14.77 -2.60 7.99
N ILE A 154 -13.92 -1.97 7.17
CA ILE A 154 -12.81 -2.67 6.51
C ILE A 154 -11.81 -3.18 7.57
N ALA A 155 -11.38 -2.30 8.48
CA ALA A 155 -10.47 -2.65 9.55
C ALA A 155 -11.06 -3.71 10.50
N GLY A 156 -12.37 -3.67 10.74
CA GLY A 156 -13.10 -4.62 11.59
C GLY A 156 -13.09 -6.08 11.12
N LEU A 157 -12.68 -6.35 9.87
CA LEU A 157 -12.42 -7.71 9.40
C LEU A 157 -11.14 -8.30 10.02
N ALA A 158 -10.18 -7.49 10.42
CA ALA A 158 -8.90 -7.96 10.95
C ALA A 158 -8.84 -7.91 12.48
N ASP A 159 -7.97 -8.72 13.07
CA ASP A 159 -7.65 -8.69 14.50
C ASP A 159 -6.66 -7.58 14.85
N SER A 160 -5.91 -7.09 13.88
CA SER A 160 -5.08 -5.89 13.98
C SER A 160 -4.75 -5.32 12.60
N VAL A 161 -4.48 -4.01 12.58
CA VAL A 161 -4.20 -3.27 11.34
C VAL A 161 -2.97 -2.38 11.54
N TYR A 162 -2.03 -2.49 10.63
CA TYR A 162 -0.97 -1.50 10.47
C TYR A 162 -1.37 -0.47 9.42
N VAL A 163 -1.09 0.81 9.65
CA VAL A 163 -1.26 1.91 8.68
C VAL A 163 -0.04 2.81 8.64
N SER A 164 0.25 3.43 7.48
CA SER A 164 1.32 4.42 7.35
C SER A 164 0.78 5.84 7.18
N PHE A 165 1.61 6.84 7.52
CA PHE A 165 1.24 8.27 7.38
C PHE A 165 1.98 8.96 6.24
N TYR A 166 3.07 8.41 5.72
CA TYR A 166 3.95 9.05 4.73
C TYR A 166 3.69 8.62 3.27
N LYS A 167 2.74 7.70 3.07
CA LYS A 167 2.32 7.25 1.73
C LYS A 167 1.16 8.13 1.26
N SER A 168 -0.06 7.62 1.23
CA SER A 168 -1.25 8.33 0.73
C SER A 168 -1.53 9.65 1.45
N LEU A 169 -1.20 9.75 2.74
CA LEU A 169 -1.44 10.94 3.55
C LEU A 169 -0.31 11.99 3.48
N GLY A 170 0.80 11.72 2.80
CA GLY A 170 1.87 12.71 2.57
C GLY A 170 2.66 13.15 3.80
N GLY A 171 2.53 12.48 4.94
CA GLY A 171 3.31 12.77 6.14
C GLY A 171 4.79 12.47 5.97
N PHE A 172 5.65 13.02 6.84
CA PHE A 172 7.10 12.86 6.73
C PHE A 172 7.58 11.43 7.04
N SER A 173 6.95 10.79 8.03
CA SER A 173 7.29 9.44 8.49
C SER A 173 6.24 8.95 9.45
N GLY A 174 6.42 7.72 9.92
CA GLY A 174 5.62 7.14 10.99
C GLY A 174 4.53 6.23 10.50
N ALA A 175 4.09 5.41 11.43
CA ALA A 175 3.10 4.37 11.23
C ALA A 175 2.26 4.21 12.50
N ALA A 176 1.15 3.51 12.42
CA ALA A 176 0.43 3.07 13.60
C ALA A 176 0.04 1.60 13.47
N LEU A 177 0.01 0.92 14.61
CA LEU A 177 -0.59 -0.38 14.80
C LEU A 177 -1.86 -0.20 15.63
N ALA A 178 -3.00 -0.62 15.11
CA ALA A 178 -4.29 -0.61 15.79
C ALA A 178 -4.81 -2.02 16.03
N GLY A 179 -5.54 -2.23 17.11
CA GLY A 179 -6.10 -3.51 17.49
C GLY A 179 -6.63 -3.55 18.92
N PRO A 180 -6.79 -4.75 19.51
CA PRO A 180 -7.18 -4.89 20.90
C PRO A 180 -6.22 -4.17 21.84
N LYS A 181 -6.74 -3.52 22.88
CA LYS A 181 -5.91 -2.75 23.82
C LYS A 181 -4.77 -3.59 24.39
N THR A 182 -5.02 -4.85 24.71
CA THR A 182 -4.00 -5.75 25.26
C THR A 182 -2.85 -6.01 24.29
N LEU A 183 -3.15 -6.12 22.99
CA LEU A 183 -2.14 -6.23 21.93
C LEU A 183 -1.31 -4.96 21.82
N VAL A 184 -1.98 -3.82 21.82
CA VAL A 184 -1.34 -2.50 21.67
C VAL A 184 -0.44 -2.19 22.87
N ASP A 185 -0.84 -2.53 24.09
CA ASP A 185 0.00 -2.36 25.30
C ASP A 185 1.26 -3.25 25.23
N GLU A 186 1.15 -4.48 24.77
CA GLU A 186 2.28 -5.37 24.51
C GLU A 186 3.18 -4.82 23.39
N ALA A 187 2.57 -4.34 22.31
CA ALA A 187 3.27 -3.75 21.17
C ALA A 187 4.09 -2.51 21.57
N LYS A 188 3.59 -1.66 22.47
CA LYS A 188 4.36 -0.53 23.04
C LYS A 188 5.60 -1.00 23.78
N THR A 189 5.52 -2.14 24.48
CA THR A 189 6.69 -2.76 25.14
C THR A 189 7.72 -3.22 24.11
N TRP A 190 7.29 -3.88 23.03
CA TRP A 190 8.19 -4.31 21.97
C TRP A 190 8.76 -3.14 21.16
N ARG A 191 7.97 -2.09 20.91
CA ARG A 191 8.47 -0.83 20.34
C ARG A 191 9.67 -0.30 21.12
N HIS A 192 9.57 -0.26 22.46
CA HIS A 192 10.68 0.16 23.30
C HIS A 192 11.91 -0.74 23.13
N ARG A 193 11.74 -2.07 23.16
CA ARG A 193 12.83 -3.06 23.02
C ARG A 193 13.55 -2.95 21.68
N TYR A 194 12.83 -2.61 20.61
CA TYR A 194 13.40 -2.39 19.28
C TYR A 194 13.97 -0.98 19.06
N GLY A 195 14.04 -0.15 20.12
CA GLY A 195 14.61 1.19 20.03
C GLY A 195 13.67 2.23 19.40
N GLY A 196 12.40 1.90 19.23
CA GLY A 196 11.40 2.80 18.65
C GLY A 196 10.82 3.84 19.63
N MET A 197 11.36 3.91 20.84
CA MET A 197 10.97 4.89 21.86
C MET A 197 11.80 6.16 21.68
N VAL A 198 11.47 6.97 20.71
CA VAL A 198 12.17 8.22 20.38
C VAL A 198 11.74 9.32 21.36
N VAL A 199 12.70 10.15 21.83
CA VAL A 199 12.46 11.20 22.85
C VAL A 199 11.37 12.17 22.42
N GLN A 200 11.43 12.65 21.16
CA GLN A 200 10.45 13.58 20.59
C GLN A 200 10.04 13.12 19.20
N GLN A 201 8.77 12.79 19.04
CA GLN A 201 8.20 12.31 17.78
C GLN A 201 7.23 13.32 17.17
N PHE A 202 6.99 14.44 17.86
CA PHE A 202 5.98 15.43 17.48
C PHE A 202 6.10 15.95 16.04
N PRO A 203 7.27 16.10 15.39
CA PRO A 203 7.31 16.56 14.00
C PRO A 203 6.64 15.57 13.04
N ALA A 204 6.93 14.27 13.21
CA ALA A 204 6.28 13.21 12.43
C ALA A 204 4.78 13.12 12.74
N VAL A 205 4.42 13.24 14.01
CA VAL A 205 3.03 13.20 14.47
C VAL A 205 2.21 14.38 13.96
N LEU A 206 2.77 15.59 13.97
CA LEU A 206 2.11 16.77 13.42
C LEU A 206 1.87 16.62 11.92
N SER A 207 2.86 16.12 11.17
CA SER A 207 2.68 15.87 9.74
C SER A 207 1.66 14.77 9.46
N ALA A 208 1.58 13.75 10.33
CA ALA A 208 0.56 12.69 10.24
C ALA A 208 -0.86 13.24 10.50
N LEU A 209 -1.01 14.08 11.53
CA LEU A 209 -2.29 14.72 11.84
C LEU A 209 -2.75 15.64 10.71
N ALA A 210 -1.84 16.45 10.14
CA ALA A 210 -2.13 17.28 8.97
C ALA A 210 -2.60 16.41 7.78
N GLY A 211 -1.92 15.32 7.49
CA GLY A 211 -2.33 14.39 6.43
C GLY A 211 -3.71 13.76 6.67
N LEU A 212 -4.02 13.42 7.92
CA LEU A 212 -5.36 12.92 8.28
C LEU A 212 -6.45 13.99 8.14
N GLU A 213 -6.11 15.25 8.33
CA GLU A 213 -7.08 16.36 8.20
C GLU A 213 -7.24 16.81 6.74
N GLU A 214 -6.15 16.91 5.99
CA GLU A 214 -6.11 17.51 4.65
C GLU A 214 -6.25 16.48 3.53
N GLU A 215 -5.53 15.35 3.61
CA GLU A 215 -5.45 14.38 2.51
C GLU A 215 -6.49 13.26 2.63
N LEU A 216 -6.76 12.74 3.84
CA LEU A 216 -7.71 11.63 4.01
C LEU A 216 -9.09 11.92 3.39
N PRO A 217 -9.71 13.12 3.56
CA PRO A 217 -11.02 13.42 2.95
C PRO A 217 -10.98 13.49 1.42
N ARG A 218 -9.79 13.68 0.83
CA ARG A 218 -9.60 13.85 -0.63
C ARG A 218 -9.30 12.53 -1.35
N LEU A 219 -8.93 11.47 -0.63
CA LEU A 219 -8.58 10.20 -1.24
C LEU A 219 -9.68 9.63 -2.17
N PRO A 220 -10.98 9.71 -1.85
CA PRO A 220 -12.02 9.27 -2.78
C PRO A 220 -12.02 10.03 -4.11
N GLU A 221 -11.73 11.34 -4.10
CA GLU A 221 -11.60 12.15 -5.31
C GLU A 221 -10.38 11.74 -6.13
N TYR A 222 -9.25 11.45 -5.46
CA TYR A 222 -8.05 10.95 -6.14
C TYR A 222 -8.29 9.60 -6.81
N VAL A 223 -8.99 8.68 -6.14
CA VAL A 223 -9.36 7.37 -6.72
C VAL A 223 -10.27 7.54 -7.93
N ALA A 224 -11.29 8.38 -7.84
CA ALA A 224 -12.18 8.66 -8.96
C ALA A 224 -11.41 9.25 -10.16
N HIS A 225 -10.49 10.18 -9.89
CA HIS A 225 -9.69 10.80 -10.96
C HIS A 225 -8.62 9.87 -11.52
N ALA A 226 -8.07 8.95 -10.73
CA ALA A 226 -7.14 7.92 -11.22
C ALA A 226 -7.77 7.05 -12.32
N ARG A 227 -9.06 6.76 -12.24
CA ARG A 227 -9.81 6.05 -13.29
C ARG A 227 -9.88 6.86 -14.59
N VAL A 228 -10.06 8.18 -14.49
CA VAL A 228 -10.05 9.10 -15.66
C VAL A 228 -8.65 9.11 -16.28
N VAL A 229 -7.60 9.27 -15.48
CA VAL A 229 -6.21 9.26 -15.95
C VAL A 229 -5.85 7.93 -16.60
N ALA A 230 -6.22 6.81 -16.00
CA ALA A 230 -5.98 5.46 -16.51
C ALA A 230 -6.63 5.24 -17.89
N ALA A 231 -7.89 5.69 -18.06
CA ALA A 231 -8.57 5.63 -19.33
C ALA A 231 -7.88 6.52 -20.38
N ALA A 232 -7.52 7.76 -20.01
CA ALA A 232 -6.86 8.70 -20.90
C ALA A 232 -5.46 8.21 -21.34
N LEU A 233 -4.70 7.56 -20.45
CA LEU A 233 -3.43 6.92 -20.79
C LEU A 233 -3.65 5.80 -21.83
N ARG A 234 -4.62 4.91 -21.62
CA ARG A 234 -4.93 3.85 -22.60
C ARG A 234 -5.28 4.41 -23.97
N GLU A 235 -6.20 5.38 -24.00
CA GLU A 235 -6.63 6.02 -25.25
C GLU A 235 -5.49 6.77 -25.93
N GLY A 236 -4.71 7.54 -25.17
CA GLY A 236 -3.58 8.32 -25.67
C GLY A 236 -2.50 7.46 -26.30
N PHE A 237 -2.04 6.42 -25.62
CA PHE A 237 -1.03 5.49 -26.16
C PHE A 237 -1.54 4.70 -27.36
N ALA A 238 -2.80 4.24 -27.32
CA ALA A 238 -3.41 3.55 -28.45
C ALA A 238 -3.50 4.47 -29.68
N ALA A 239 -3.94 5.72 -29.51
CA ALA A 239 -4.02 6.70 -30.58
C ALA A 239 -2.64 7.09 -31.13
N ALA A 240 -1.60 7.05 -30.30
CA ALA A 240 -0.22 7.29 -30.70
C ALA A 240 0.47 6.06 -31.36
N GLY A 241 -0.25 4.95 -31.55
CA GLY A 241 0.25 3.78 -32.26
C GLY A 241 1.23 2.92 -31.46
N VAL A 242 1.27 3.03 -30.13
CA VAL A 242 2.06 2.13 -29.28
C VAL A 242 1.49 0.71 -29.40
N PRO A 243 2.30 -0.30 -29.79
CA PRO A 243 1.77 -1.60 -30.23
C PRO A 243 1.11 -2.40 -29.10
N TRP A 244 1.50 -2.13 -27.87
CA TRP A 244 0.95 -2.77 -26.68
C TRP A 244 1.16 -1.87 -25.46
N LEU A 245 0.19 -1.86 -24.58
CA LEU A 245 0.31 -1.26 -23.24
C LEU A 245 -0.62 -1.97 -22.27
N ARG A 246 -0.33 -1.85 -20.99
CA ARG A 246 -1.21 -2.33 -19.92
C ARG A 246 -1.29 -1.27 -18.81
N VAL A 247 -2.51 -0.86 -18.49
CA VAL A 247 -2.83 -0.24 -17.20
C VAL A 247 -3.30 -1.35 -16.28
N HIS A 248 -2.74 -1.45 -15.09
CA HIS A 248 -3.07 -2.53 -14.18
C HIS A 248 -3.25 -2.05 -12.73
N PRO A 249 -4.43 -2.31 -12.11
CA PRO A 249 -5.63 -2.91 -12.70
C PRO A 249 -6.19 -2.10 -13.86
N GLU A 250 -6.98 -2.71 -14.76
CA GLU A 250 -7.55 -2.00 -15.91
C GLU A 250 -8.39 -0.80 -15.49
N GLU A 251 -9.20 -0.97 -14.43
CA GLU A 251 -9.81 0.10 -13.67
C GLU A 251 -9.10 0.19 -12.31
N PRO A 252 -8.43 1.29 -11.98
CA PRO A 252 -7.71 1.44 -10.72
C PRO A 252 -8.60 1.22 -9.50
N HIS A 253 -8.13 0.40 -8.57
CA HIS A 253 -8.81 0.14 -7.30
C HIS A 253 -8.56 1.26 -6.29
N THR A 254 -7.40 1.91 -6.39
CA THR A 254 -6.96 3.03 -5.56
C THR A 254 -6.54 4.20 -6.42
N HIS A 255 -5.98 5.25 -5.83
CA HIS A 255 -5.40 6.36 -6.60
C HIS A 255 -4.00 6.04 -7.17
N GLU A 256 -3.52 4.82 -6.94
CA GLU A 256 -2.26 4.30 -7.45
C GLU A 256 -2.53 3.06 -8.33
N PHE A 257 -1.78 2.94 -9.43
CA PHE A 257 -1.86 1.82 -10.36
C PHE A 257 -0.57 1.70 -11.16
N GLN A 258 -0.39 0.62 -11.92
CA GLN A 258 0.78 0.42 -12.77
C GLN A 258 0.49 0.70 -14.24
N LEU A 259 1.47 1.26 -14.94
CA LEU A 259 1.52 1.36 -16.39
C LEU A 259 2.70 0.55 -16.92
N TRP A 260 2.43 -0.29 -17.90
CA TRP A 260 3.38 -1.18 -18.55
C TRP A 260 3.52 -0.82 -20.02
N LEU A 261 4.76 -0.64 -20.51
CA LEU A 261 5.05 -0.29 -21.89
C LEU A 261 6.07 -1.27 -22.49
N PRO A 262 5.99 -1.57 -23.83
CA PRO A 262 6.85 -2.55 -24.50
C PRO A 262 8.21 -1.94 -24.93
N TYR A 263 8.91 -1.38 -23.94
CA TYR A 263 10.23 -0.76 -24.13
C TYR A 263 11.14 -1.12 -22.96
N ASP A 264 12.45 -0.98 -23.15
CA ASP A 264 13.37 -1.04 -22.01
C ASP A 264 13.22 0.19 -21.10
N PRO A 265 13.38 0.05 -19.77
CA PRO A 265 13.21 1.15 -18.82
C PRO A 265 14.06 2.39 -19.13
N GLU A 266 15.27 2.17 -19.62
CA GLU A 266 16.21 3.25 -19.99
C GLU A 266 15.65 4.12 -21.12
N VAL A 267 14.98 3.51 -22.09
CA VAL A 267 14.37 4.19 -23.25
C VAL A 267 13.21 5.08 -22.80
N VAL A 268 12.30 4.55 -21.99
CA VAL A 268 11.14 5.33 -21.51
C VAL A 268 11.57 6.40 -20.50
N THR A 269 12.59 6.14 -19.70
CA THR A 269 13.16 7.14 -18.78
C THR A 269 13.77 8.30 -19.54
N GLU A 270 14.55 8.03 -20.60
CA GLU A 270 15.10 9.09 -21.46
C GLU A 270 14.01 9.91 -22.13
N ALA A 271 12.98 9.26 -22.68
CA ALA A 271 11.85 9.95 -23.30
C ALA A 271 11.10 10.85 -22.30
N ALA A 272 10.85 10.38 -21.08
CA ALA A 272 10.21 11.15 -20.01
C ALA A 272 11.07 12.35 -19.57
N THR A 273 12.38 12.15 -19.43
CA THR A 273 13.33 13.22 -19.08
C THR A 273 13.35 14.30 -20.15
N ARG A 274 13.47 13.91 -21.42
CA ARG A 274 13.46 14.85 -22.55
C ARG A 274 12.14 15.62 -22.65
N GLN A 275 11.00 14.94 -22.42
CA GLN A 275 9.73 15.65 -22.38
C GLN A 275 9.72 16.72 -21.29
N ALA A 276 10.14 16.38 -20.08
CA ALA A 276 10.18 17.32 -18.97
C ALA A 276 11.12 18.53 -19.24
N GLU A 277 12.30 18.29 -19.81
CA GLU A 277 13.28 19.34 -20.14
C GLU A 277 12.80 20.28 -21.26
N GLU A 278 12.18 19.73 -22.29
CA GLU A 278 11.78 20.48 -23.48
C GLU A 278 10.45 21.22 -23.33
N THR A 279 9.50 20.65 -22.56
CA THR A 279 8.11 21.15 -22.48
C THR A 279 7.69 21.62 -21.09
N GLY A 280 8.46 21.28 -20.05
CA GLY A 280 8.05 21.46 -18.67
C GLY A 280 6.97 20.49 -18.21
N THR A 281 6.59 19.51 -19.04
CA THR A 281 5.58 18.49 -18.72
C THR A 281 6.23 17.27 -18.07
N PHE A 282 5.83 16.95 -16.85
CA PHE A 282 6.31 15.80 -16.11
C PHE A 282 5.18 14.76 -15.94
N LEU A 283 5.00 13.94 -16.98
CA LEU A 283 3.89 12.98 -17.05
C LEU A 283 4.05 11.80 -16.05
N PHE A 284 5.28 11.34 -15.85
CA PHE A 284 5.58 10.19 -14.98
C PHE A 284 6.57 10.57 -13.88
N ALA A 285 6.08 10.68 -12.64
CA ALA A 285 6.90 11.07 -11.49
C ALA A 285 7.72 9.91 -10.89
N ASN A 286 7.25 8.67 -11.06
CA ASN A 286 7.95 7.50 -10.53
C ASN A 286 8.92 6.91 -11.54
N ALA A 287 9.97 6.28 -11.02
CA ALA A 287 10.97 5.62 -11.86
C ALA A 287 10.37 4.47 -12.68
N TRP A 288 10.89 4.28 -13.88
CA TRP A 288 10.60 3.11 -14.68
C TRP A 288 11.50 1.95 -14.24
N THR A 289 10.91 0.80 -14.02
CA THR A 289 11.57 -0.44 -13.61
C THR A 289 11.39 -1.53 -14.65
N ARG A 290 12.22 -2.57 -14.58
CA ARG A 290 12.15 -3.67 -15.52
C ARG A 290 11.09 -4.69 -15.08
N GLY A 291 10.02 -4.84 -15.86
CA GLY A 291 8.99 -5.87 -15.68
C GLY A 291 9.35 -7.21 -16.37
N GLY A 292 10.34 -7.17 -17.27
CA GLY A 292 10.81 -8.30 -18.07
C GLY A 292 11.68 -7.80 -19.24
N PRO A 293 12.23 -8.68 -20.11
CA PRO A 293 12.97 -8.25 -21.30
C PRO A 293 12.08 -7.38 -22.20
N GLY A 294 12.55 -6.16 -22.52
CA GLY A 294 11.80 -5.20 -23.35
C GLY A 294 10.48 -4.72 -22.74
N LEU A 295 10.36 -4.75 -21.41
CA LEU A 295 9.15 -4.35 -20.72
C LEU A 295 9.48 -3.40 -19.57
N ALA A 296 9.01 -2.16 -19.65
CA ALA A 296 9.10 -1.15 -18.63
C ALA A 296 7.78 -1.06 -17.84
N VAL A 297 7.90 -0.88 -16.53
CA VAL A 297 6.78 -0.70 -15.61
C VAL A 297 7.03 0.52 -14.76
N THR A 298 6.01 1.37 -14.59
CA THR A 298 6.02 2.47 -13.61
C THR A 298 4.74 2.48 -12.80
N GLU A 299 4.84 3.03 -11.59
CA GLU A 299 3.68 3.33 -10.76
C GLU A 299 3.15 4.72 -11.09
N VAL A 300 1.86 4.85 -11.29
CA VAL A 300 1.18 6.14 -11.46
C VAL A 300 0.41 6.44 -10.20
N SER A 301 0.64 7.61 -9.60
CA SER A 301 -0.06 8.07 -8.39
C SER A 301 -0.78 9.38 -8.69
N VAL A 302 -2.10 9.38 -8.56
CA VAL A 302 -2.93 10.57 -8.76
C VAL A 302 -3.20 11.23 -7.41
N ARG A 303 -2.71 12.47 -7.26
CA ARG A 303 -2.84 13.29 -6.05
C ARG A 303 -3.32 14.69 -6.40
N ALA A 304 -3.27 15.61 -5.46
CA ALA A 304 -3.76 16.99 -5.59
C ALA A 304 -3.38 17.68 -6.92
N HIS A 305 -2.12 17.56 -7.34
CA HIS A 305 -1.67 18.13 -8.61
C HIS A 305 -2.26 17.40 -9.83
N GLY A 306 -2.46 16.08 -9.70
CA GLY A 306 -3.08 15.26 -10.76
C GLY A 306 -4.53 15.65 -11.05
N LEU A 307 -5.26 16.15 -10.06
CA LEU A 307 -6.65 16.61 -10.24
C LEU A 307 -6.79 17.79 -11.22
N GLN A 308 -5.70 18.52 -11.48
CA GLN A 308 -5.69 19.66 -12.41
C GLN A 308 -5.61 19.21 -13.87
N TRP A 309 -5.29 17.94 -14.13
CA TRP A 309 -5.14 17.40 -15.48
C TRP A 309 -6.44 16.83 -15.97
N THR A 310 -6.94 17.35 -17.07
CA THR A 310 -8.08 16.75 -17.77
C THR A 310 -7.65 15.50 -18.56
N ALA A 311 -8.61 14.68 -18.99
CA ALA A 311 -8.33 13.56 -19.88
C ALA A 311 -7.61 13.99 -21.17
N GLU A 312 -7.95 15.16 -21.70
CA GLU A 312 -7.33 15.71 -22.91
C GLU A 312 -5.88 16.17 -22.66
N ASP A 313 -5.58 16.74 -21.48
CA ASP A 313 -4.21 17.10 -21.10
C ASP A 313 -3.33 15.84 -21.01
N VAL A 314 -3.84 14.76 -20.40
CA VAL A 314 -3.15 13.47 -20.34
C VAL A 314 -2.88 12.91 -21.73
N LYS A 315 -3.88 12.90 -22.62
CA LYS A 315 -3.73 12.42 -24.00
C LYS A 315 -2.72 13.26 -24.79
N ALA A 316 -2.76 14.58 -24.66
CA ALA A 316 -1.80 15.47 -25.30
C ALA A 316 -0.38 15.20 -24.82
N ALA A 317 -0.18 15.07 -23.49
CA ALA A 317 1.13 14.75 -22.93
C ALA A 317 1.64 13.37 -23.36
N VAL A 318 0.76 12.36 -23.50
CA VAL A 318 1.11 11.06 -24.07
C VAL A 318 1.58 11.18 -25.52
N GLN A 319 0.88 11.95 -26.36
CA GLN A 319 1.29 12.17 -27.75
C GLN A 319 2.71 12.78 -27.81
N GLU A 320 2.97 13.81 -27.02
CA GLU A 320 4.30 14.41 -26.90
C GLU A 320 5.37 13.43 -26.42
N PHE A 321 5.04 12.61 -25.40
CA PHE A 321 5.94 11.59 -24.88
C PHE A 321 6.30 10.56 -25.95
N VAL A 322 5.31 10.04 -26.68
CA VAL A 322 5.51 9.01 -27.69
C VAL A 322 6.40 9.49 -28.84
N THR A 323 6.37 10.79 -29.24
CA THR A 323 7.28 11.32 -30.27
C THR A 323 8.76 11.18 -29.92
N ARG A 324 9.09 10.95 -28.65
CA ARG A 324 10.44 10.77 -28.13
C ARG A 324 10.87 9.32 -27.99
N LEU A 325 9.93 8.37 -28.24
CA LEU A 325 10.22 6.94 -28.22
C LEU A 325 10.82 6.48 -29.57
N PRO A 326 11.73 5.48 -29.59
CA PRO A 326 12.23 4.90 -30.82
C PRO A 326 11.10 4.27 -31.66
N GLY A 327 11.10 4.56 -32.96
CA GLY A 327 10.12 3.98 -33.88
C GLY A 327 8.77 4.69 -33.96
N ALA A 328 8.59 5.81 -33.27
CA ALA A 328 7.39 6.64 -33.34
C ALA A 328 7.34 7.58 -34.57
N ALA A 329 8.38 7.56 -35.42
CA ALA A 329 8.42 8.32 -36.68
C ALA A 329 8.11 7.36 -37.84
N GLY A 330 6.80 7.16 -38.12
CA GLY A 330 6.33 6.43 -39.28
C GLY A 330 4.92 6.85 -39.63
#